data_24924d031131ee0b1be49703dbd210e4
#
_entry.id   24924d031131ee0b1be49703dbd210e4
#
_cell.length_a   1.000
_cell.length_b   1.000
_cell.length_c   1.000
_cell.angle_alpha   90.00
_cell.angle_beta   90.00
_cell.angle_gamma   90.00
#
_symmetry.space_group_name_H-M   'P 1'
#
loop_
_entity.id
_entity.type
_entity.pdbx_description
1 polymer ?
#
loop_
_entity_poly.entity_id
_entity_poly.type
_entity_poly.pdbx_seq_one_letter_code
_entity_poly.pdbx_strand_id
1 'polypeptide(L)'
;MGTSTVSMAQPAPRARTTTGATSYTPVTDQRLVSPEAENWLMYRRTYDGWGYSPLEQINTGNVKDLVPVWTFSTGVAEGHQAPPIVNNGIMFVSTPQNQVLALDAKSGELLWRYKRELPEDLFQLHPTNRGVGLYEDKVYLATLDAHVVALDAKTGKLLWDRTVEDYKKGYYMTLAPLVAKGKVMVGVSGGELGIRGFVQALDARTGQPAWKTFTVPAPGEPGSETWKGDSWKTGGASVWITGSFDPQLNLTYWGTGNGAQWMGDQRPGDNLYSTSVIALDADTGKMRAFHQYHWNDSWDWDEVSAPILMDVQRGGRTIKSLVHPGRNGYLWVLERKADAIGFVDAKPYVKQTVFTKLDPRTGRPEYDETKKPVTNKKIPFCPSLWGGKDWPPAAYNPKTGYLYIPSNENLCGSLLGTAKPYEEGKLWLGTEIKDIGMVVADGSKHIGEIQAWDMNTGQKVWMRTFESHNWGPILTTGSGLVFAGGTNDRYFRAFDGKTGEPLWQWRTNSGITGVPSSFAVDGVQYVAVQSGWGVDAQRMQGALDDIRGAKTDVPQGGVIWVFAVKR
;
A
#
# COMPACT_ATOMS: atom_id res chain seq x y z
N MET A 1 4.31 -17.54 64.50
CA MET A 1 4.42 -16.16 64.01
C MET A 1 3.88 -16.16 62.57
N GLY A 2 2.66 -15.77 62.41
CA GLY A 2 2.01 -15.73 61.10
C GLY A 2 2.15 -14.33 60.51
N THR A 3 2.73 -14.25 59.31
CA THR A 3 2.79 -13.01 58.53
C THR A 3 1.57 -12.89 57.64
N SER A 4 0.65 -11.98 57.99
CA SER A 4 -0.48 -11.61 57.15
C SER A 4 -0.02 -10.69 56.03
N THR A 5 -0.13 -11.15 54.78
CA THR A 5 0.03 -10.32 53.58
C THR A 5 -1.28 -9.56 53.31
N VAL A 6 -1.23 -8.25 53.45
CA VAL A 6 -2.31 -7.33 53.07
C VAL A 6 -2.23 -7.14 51.55
N SER A 7 -3.19 -7.68 50.81
CA SER A 7 -3.40 -7.42 49.37
C SER A 7 -4.10 -6.06 49.23
N MET A 8 -3.37 -5.06 48.71
CA MET A 8 -3.95 -3.79 48.30
C MET A 8 -4.61 -3.97 46.91
N ALA A 9 -5.91 -4.01 46.87
CA ALA A 9 -6.66 -3.91 45.62
C ALA A 9 -6.50 -2.51 45.05
N GLN A 10 -5.98 -2.41 43.82
CA GLN A 10 -5.97 -1.15 43.07
C GLN A 10 -7.42 -0.75 42.72
N PRO A 11 -7.82 0.52 42.94
CA PRO A 11 -9.13 0.98 42.54
C PRO A 11 -9.25 0.99 41.00
N ALA A 12 -10.36 0.46 40.48
CA ALA A 12 -10.70 0.51 39.07
C ALA A 12 -10.68 1.97 38.56
N PRO A 13 -10.17 2.23 37.34
CA PRO A 13 -10.17 3.58 36.79
C PRO A 13 -11.59 4.10 36.65
N ARG A 14 -11.86 5.22 37.31
CA ARG A 14 -13.12 5.96 37.15
C ARG A 14 -13.23 6.44 35.71
N ALA A 15 -14.28 6.06 35.01
CA ALA A 15 -14.66 6.66 33.74
C ALA A 15 -14.83 8.18 33.94
N ARG A 16 -13.93 8.98 33.37
CA ARG A 16 -14.13 10.42 33.27
C ARG A 16 -15.15 10.66 32.17
N THR A 17 -16.28 11.23 32.52
CA THR A 17 -17.21 11.85 31.58
C THR A 17 -16.53 13.05 30.98
N THR A 18 -15.99 12.93 29.76
CA THR A 18 -15.45 14.05 29.00
C THR A 18 -16.61 14.87 28.44
N THR A 19 -16.81 16.06 28.97
CA THR A 19 -17.64 17.10 28.39
C THR A 19 -16.93 17.64 27.16
N GLY A 20 -17.35 17.21 25.97
CA GLY A 20 -16.83 17.66 24.68
C GLY A 20 -16.71 16.50 23.69
N ALA A 21 -17.75 15.65 23.57
CA ALA A 21 -17.79 14.65 22.52
C ALA A 21 -17.76 15.37 21.16
N THR A 22 -16.63 15.28 20.45
CA THR A 22 -16.54 15.61 19.05
C THR A 22 -17.65 14.87 18.32
N SER A 23 -18.64 15.59 17.78
CA SER A 23 -19.80 14.97 17.14
C SER A 23 -19.31 14.33 15.83
N TYR A 24 -19.38 13.01 15.72
CA TYR A 24 -19.06 12.30 14.48
C TYR A 24 -19.98 12.78 13.34
N THR A 25 -19.40 13.25 12.24
CA THR A 25 -20.12 13.61 11.03
C THR A 25 -20.14 12.41 10.08
N PRO A 26 -21.31 11.94 9.61
CA PRO A 26 -21.39 10.81 8.69
C PRO A 26 -20.57 11.04 7.42
N VAL A 27 -19.87 10.02 6.96
CA VAL A 27 -19.08 10.06 5.73
C VAL A 27 -19.95 9.62 4.56
N THR A 28 -20.35 10.56 3.71
CA THR A 28 -21.20 10.30 2.55
C THR A 28 -20.38 10.12 1.27
N ASP A 29 -20.99 9.57 0.19
CA ASP A 29 -20.35 9.49 -1.12
C ASP A 29 -19.85 10.86 -1.60
N GLN A 30 -20.63 11.93 -1.35
CA GLN A 30 -20.24 13.30 -1.71
C GLN A 30 -18.95 13.73 -1.00
N ARG A 31 -18.81 13.43 0.30
CA ARG A 31 -17.61 13.76 1.07
C ARG A 31 -16.41 12.90 0.64
N LEU A 32 -16.61 11.66 0.22
CA LEU A 32 -15.54 10.82 -0.32
C LEU A 32 -15.05 11.30 -1.69
N VAL A 33 -15.94 11.84 -2.54
CA VAL A 33 -15.57 12.44 -3.82
C VAL A 33 -14.82 13.77 -3.63
N SER A 34 -15.27 14.60 -2.69
CA SER A 34 -14.70 15.93 -2.42
C SER A 34 -14.62 16.17 -0.90
N PRO A 35 -13.62 15.57 -0.23
CA PRO A 35 -13.45 15.75 1.21
C PRO A 35 -13.05 17.18 1.54
N GLU A 36 -13.56 17.67 2.67
CA GLU A 36 -13.16 18.97 3.24
C GLU A 36 -11.64 19.00 3.45
N ALA A 37 -11.03 20.17 3.31
CA ALA A 37 -9.58 20.32 3.37
C ALA A 37 -8.98 19.78 4.69
N GLU A 38 -9.71 19.94 5.77
CA GLU A 38 -9.34 19.54 7.14
C GLU A 38 -9.39 18.04 7.38
N ASN A 39 -10.08 17.28 6.50
CA ASN A 39 -10.32 15.84 6.67
C ASN A 39 -9.41 14.98 5.78
N TRP A 40 -9.15 13.76 6.28
CA TRP A 40 -8.46 12.69 5.56
C TRP A 40 -9.30 11.42 5.63
N LEU A 41 -10.28 11.25 4.71
CA LEU A 41 -11.40 10.30 4.88
C LEU A 41 -11.15 8.89 4.34
N MET A 42 -10.05 8.66 3.60
CA MET A 42 -9.70 7.35 3.04
C MET A 42 -8.19 7.16 2.89
N TYR A 43 -7.77 5.97 2.47
CA TYR A 43 -6.37 5.52 2.39
C TYR A 43 -5.39 6.55 1.83
N ARG A 44 -5.72 7.22 0.71
CA ARG A 44 -4.89 8.25 0.07
C ARG A 44 -5.57 9.63 0.02
N ARG A 45 -6.52 9.90 0.91
CA ARG A 45 -7.37 11.08 1.04
C ARG A 45 -8.48 11.17 0.00
N THR A 46 -8.21 10.94 -1.27
CA THR A 46 -9.12 11.07 -2.41
C THR A 46 -9.09 9.83 -3.28
N TYR A 47 -10.14 9.62 -4.08
CA TYR A 47 -10.29 8.44 -4.94
C TYR A 47 -9.23 8.33 -6.04
N ASP A 48 -8.60 9.43 -6.43
CA ASP A 48 -7.53 9.48 -7.41
C ASP A 48 -6.18 8.98 -6.87
N GLY A 49 -6.08 8.72 -5.57
CA GLY A 49 -4.89 8.14 -4.96
C GLY A 49 -3.69 9.09 -4.80
N TRP A 50 -3.90 10.42 -4.89
CA TRP A 50 -2.79 11.39 -4.94
C TRP A 50 -1.94 11.44 -3.67
N GLY A 51 -2.49 11.12 -2.50
CA GLY A 51 -1.74 11.32 -1.25
C GLY A 51 -1.39 12.79 -1.01
N TYR A 52 -2.32 13.66 -1.37
CA TYR A 52 -2.18 15.11 -1.34
C TYR A 52 -3.17 15.75 -0.35
N SER A 53 -2.66 16.62 0.51
CA SER A 53 -3.48 17.50 1.35
C SER A 53 -3.48 18.91 0.79
N PRO A 54 -4.65 19.58 0.60
CA PRO A 54 -4.69 20.96 0.13
C PRO A 54 -4.27 21.99 1.18
N LEU A 55 -4.05 21.59 2.43
CA LEU A 55 -3.65 22.46 3.52
C LEU A 55 -2.27 23.09 3.29
N GLU A 56 -2.12 24.39 3.71
CA GLU A 56 -0.93 25.20 3.45
C GLU A 56 -0.35 25.89 4.68
N GLN A 57 -0.95 25.70 5.87
CA GLN A 57 -0.50 26.35 7.09
C GLN A 57 0.94 25.94 7.46
N ILE A 58 1.24 24.63 7.30
CA ILE A 58 2.62 24.14 7.38
C ILE A 58 3.22 24.33 5.99
N ASN A 59 4.30 25.09 5.88
CA ASN A 59 4.91 25.50 4.63
C ASN A 59 6.44 25.56 4.72
N THR A 60 7.13 25.88 3.63
CA THR A 60 8.59 25.92 3.58
C THR A 60 9.22 26.93 4.54
N GLY A 61 8.51 27.99 4.93
CA GLY A 61 9.01 29.02 5.86
C GLY A 61 8.96 28.58 7.33
N ASN A 62 8.03 27.69 7.71
CA ASN A 62 7.78 27.33 9.11
C ASN A 62 7.93 25.83 9.43
N VAL A 63 8.13 24.97 8.43
CA VAL A 63 8.27 23.52 8.65
C VAL A 63 9.45 23.15 9.56
N LYS A 64 10.48 24.01 9.64
CA LYS A 64 11.62 23.86 10.55
C LYS A 64 11.21 23.89 12.03
N ASP A 65 10.08 24.51 12.35
CA ASP A 65 9.53 24.64 13.70
C ASP A 65 8.49 23.53 14.01
N LEU A 66 8.37 22.50 13.15
CA LEU A 66 7.47 21.38 13.34
C LEU A 66 7.97 20.48 14.47
N VAL A 67 7.11 20.21 15.45
CA VAL A 67 7.41 19.37 16.62
C VAL A 67 6.31 18.35 16.87
N PRO A 68 6.59 17.21 17.50
CA PRO A 68 5.55 16.31 17.93
C PRO A 68 4.73 16.99 19.05
N VAL A 69 3.41 17.00 18.87
CA VAL A 69 2.46 17.55 19.85
C VAL A 69 1.87 16.46 20.74
N TRP A 70 1.77 15.25 20.21
CA TRP A 70 1.45 14.06 20.98
C TRP A 70 1.91 12.79 20.26
N THR A 71 2.03 11.72 21.03
CA THR A 71 2.31 10.37 20.54
C THR A 71 1.41 9.36 21.23
N PHE A 72 1.11 8.24 20.54
CA PHE A 72 0.33 7.16 21.10
C PHE A 72 0.99 5.81 20.80
N SER A 73 1.33 5.03 21.82
CA SER A 73 1.86 3.67 21.64
C SER A 73 0.72 2.70 21.32
N THR A 74 0.83 1.97 20.23
CA THR A 74 -0.19 1.00 19.80
C THR A 74 -0.17 -0.30 20.61
N GLY A 75 0.96 -0.60 21.25
CA GLY A 75 1.18 -1.86 21.98
C GLY A 75 1.48 -3.06 21.07
N VAL A 76 1.78 -2.82 19.79
CA VAL A 76 2.12 -3.86 18.80
C VAL A 76 3.51 -3.60 18.25
N ALA A 77 4.31 -4.66 18.09
CA ALA A 77 5.71 -4.56 17.67
C ALA A 77 5.94 -4.78 16.17
N GLU A 78 4.94 -5.15 15.40
CA GLU A 78 5.05 -5.47 13.97
C GLU A 78 4.98 -4.22 13.07
N GLY A 79 5.26 -4.37 11.76
CA GLY A 79 5.29 -3.28 10.78
C GLY A 79 3.97 -2.52 10.64
N HIS A 80 3.96 -1.23 11.00
CA HIS A 80 2.80 -0.34 10.97
C HIS A 80 2.71 0.37 9.63
N GLN A 81 1.70 0.06 8.81
CA GLN A 81 1.61 0.51 7.42
C GLN A 81 0.39 1.41 7.13
N ALA A 82 -0.58 1.49 8.04
CA ALA A 82 -1.81 2.23 7.83
C ALA A 82 -1.64 3.76 7.95
N PRO A 83 -2.39 4.56 7.17
CA PRO A 83 -2.54 5.99 7.42
C PRO A 83 -3.45 6.24 8.64
N PRO A 84 -3.20 7.29 9.42
CA PRO A 84 -4.22 7.89 10.24
C PRO A 84 -5.33 8.50 9.37
N ILE A 85 -6.57 8.00 9.53
CA ILE A 85 -7.77 8.51 8.85
C ILE A 85 -8.46 9.48 9.79
N VAL A 86 -8.78 10.68 9.35
CA VAL A 86 -9.35 11.71 10.23
C VAL A 86 -10.65 12.25 9.67
N ASN A 87 -11.70 12.18 10.49
CA ASN A 87 -13.03 12.73 10.22
C ASN A 87 -13.46 13.65 11.37
N ASN A 88 -13.48 14.95 11.11
CA ASN A 88 -13.91 15.99 12.06
C ASN A 88 -13.32 15.82 13.47
N GLY A 89 -11.99 15.72 13.56
CA GLY A 89 -11.28 15.65 14.82
C GLY A 89 -11.25 14.26 15.48
N ILE A 90 -11.85 13.23 14.87
CA ILE A 90 -11.69 11.84 15.30
C ILE A 90 -10.71 11.16 14.35
N MET A 91 -9.64 10.58 14.89
CA MET A 91 -8.63 9.83 14.16
C MET A 91 -8.87 8.33 14.32
N PHE A 92 -8.95 7.62 13.20
CA PHE A 92 -9.05 6.16 13.14
C PHE A 92 -7.74 5.59 12.61
N VAL A 93 -7.18 4.63 13.34
CA VAL A 93 -5.91 3.98 12.96
C VAL A 93 -6.04 2.48 13.12
N SER A 94 -5.73 1.73 12.07
CA SER A 94 -5.53 0.29 12.20
C SER A 94 -4.07 -0.04 12.48
N THR A 95 -3.84 -1.15 13.15
CA THR A 95 -2.52 -1.68 13.47
C THR A 95 -2.36 -3.12 12.96
N PRO A 96 -1.15 -3.66 12.90
CA PRO A 96 -0.97 -5.10 12.79
C PRO A 96 -1.80 -5.84 13.84
N GLN A 97 -2.07 -7.13 13.63
CA GLN A 97 -2.97 -7.94 14.47
C GLN A 97 -4.42 -7.43 14.53
N ASN A 98 -4.82 -6.64 13.52
CA ASN A 98 -6.20 -6.18 13.32
C ASN A 98 -6.84 -5.48 14.55
N GLN A 99 -6.13 -4.53 15.15
CA GLN A 99 -6.75 -3.55 16.04
C GLN A 99 -7.22 -2.33 15.25
N VAL A 100 -8.28 -1.69 15.72
CA VAL A 100 -8.68 -0.33 15.31
C VAL A 100 -8.73 0.53 16.57
N LEU A 101 -8.05 1.68 16.49
CA LEU A 101 -8.02 2.71 17.51
C LEU A 101 -8.80 3.92 17.01
N ALA A 102 -9.70 4.47 17.82
CA ALA A 102 -10.22 5.80 17.61
C ALA A 102 -9.63 6.73 18.67
N LEU A 103 -9.03 7.81 18.22
CA LEU A 103 -8.36 8.79 19.06
C LEU A 103 -8.95 10.17 18.81
N ASP A 104 -8.96 11.01 19.84
CA ASP A 104 -9.11 12.44 19.62
C ASP A 104 -7.89 12.95 18.84
N ALA A 105 -8.12 13.49 17.64
CA ALA A 105 -7.03 13.84 16.73
C ALA A 105 -6.18 15.03 17.22
N LYS A 106 -6.72 15.86 18.14
CA LYS A 106 -6.03 17.01 18.73
C LYS A 106 -5.16 16.65 19.92
N SER A 107 -5.64 15.74 20.78
CA SER A 107 -4.98 15.40 22.05
C SER A 107 -4.30 14.04 22.06
N GLY A 108 -4.68 13.12 21.17
CA GLY A 108 -4.24 11.72 21.18
C GLY A 108 -4.94 10.87 22.24
N GLU A 109 -6.00 11.38 22.91
CA GLU A 109 -6.77 10.62 23.88
C GLU A 109 -7.51 9.46 23.20
N LEU A 110 -7.44 8.25 23.80
CA LEU A 110 -8.12 7.06 23.28
C LEU A 110 -9.62 7.16 23.57
N LEU A 111 -10.42 7.19 22.51
CA LEU A 111 -11.90 7.19 22.58
C LEU A 111 -12.44 5.78 22.69
N TRP A 112 -11.99 4.88 21.84
CA TRP A 112 -12.29 3.47 21.88
C TRP A 112 -11.25 2.62 21.16
N ARG A 113 -11.25 1.31 21.45
CA ARG A 113 -10.38 0.31 20.82
C ARG A 113 -11.22 -0.93 20.47
N TYR A 114 -11.05 -1.39 19.24
CA TYR A 114 -11.48 -2.71 18.80
C TYR A 114 -10.25 -3.59 18.57
N LYS A 115 -10.31 -4.85 18.98
CA LYS A 115 -9.28 -5.85 18.68
C LYS A 115 -9.99 -7.12 18.19
N ARG A 116 -9.57 -7.63 17.02
CA ARG A 116 -10.04 -8.90 16.52
C ARG A 116 -9.25 -10.03 17.17
N GLU A 117 -9.97 -11.03 17.66
CA GLU A 117 -9.36 -12.31 18.03
C GLU A 117 -9.08 -13.09 16.75
N LEU A 118 -7.81 -13.36 16.46
CA LEU A 118 -7.37 -14.10 15.28
C LEU A 118 -7.21 -15.59 15.63
N PRO A 119 -7.48 -16.53 14.69
CA PRO A 119 -7.23 -17.95 14.89
C PRO A 119 -5.76 -18.24 15.21
N GLU A 120 -5.51 -19.16 16.14
CA GLU A 120 -4.13 -19.55 16.54
C GLU A 120 -3.37 -20.25 15.42
N ASP A 121 -4.06 -20.95 14.53
CA ASP A 121 -3.52 -21.66 13.37
C ASP A 121 -3.41 -20.79 12.12
N LEU A 122 -3.67 -19.48 12.22
CA LEU A 122 -3.60 -18.55 11.11
C LEU A 122 -2.15 -18.37 10.64
N PHE A 123 -1.88 -18.74 9.38
CA PHE A 123 -0.64 -18.42 8.70
C PHE A 123 -0.83 -17.25 7.73
N GLN A 124 0.05 -16.28 7.78
CA GLN A 124 0.15 -15.17 6.82
C GLN A 124 1.60 -14.76 6.60
N LEU A 125 1.94 -14.47 5.35
CA LEU A 125 3.29 -14.02 5.02
C LEU A 125 3.55 -12.59 5.52
N HIS A 126 2.52 -11.73 5.55
CA HIS A 126 2.60 -10.32 5.91
C HIS A 126 1.58 -9.97 7.02
N PRO A 127 1.95 -10.07 8.30
CA PRO A 127 1.08 -9.79 9.44
C PRO A 127 0.87 -8.28 9.65
N THR A 128 0.33 -7.59 8.66
CA THR A 128 0.12 -6.14 8.67
C THR A 128 -1.32 -5.76 8.31
N ASN A 129 -1.66 -4.49 8.52
CA ASN A 129 -2.91 -3.89 8.06
C ASN A 129 -2.62 -2.48 7.52
N ARG A 130 -3.22 -2.12 6.38
CA ARG A 130 -2.94 -0.86 5.67
C ARG A 130 -4.05 0.17 5.79
N GLY A 131 -5.01 -0.01 6.70
CA GLY A 131 -5.99 1.03 7.00
C GLY A 131 -7.42 0.56 7.09
N VAL A 132 -8.29 1.52 7.34
CA VAL A 132 -9.74 1.35 7.43
C VAL A 132 -10.44 2.15 6.33
N GLY A 133 -11.67 1.75 6.00
CA GLY A 133 -12.62 2.54 5.21
C GLY A 133 -13.64 3.23 6.11
N LEU A 134 -14.13 4.40 5.73
CA LEU A 134 -15.22 5.10 6.42
C LEU A 134 -16.43 5.25 5.48
N TYR A 135 -17.63 5.01 5.98
CA TYR A 135 -18.86 5.32 5.29
C TYR A 135 -20.04 5.45 6.24
N GLU A 136 -20.87 6.47 6.06
CA GLU A 136 -21.94 6.84 6.99
C GLU A 136 -21.38 6.95 8.42
N ASP A 137 -21.85 6.14 9.34
CA ASP A 137 -21.49 6.07 10.76
C ASP A 137 -20.62 4.84 11.08
N LYS A 138 -19.93 4.27 10.07
CA LYS A 138 -19.21 3.00 10.20
C LYS A 138 -17.73 3.11 9.83
N VAL A 139 -16.95 2.28 10.50
CA VAL A 139 -15.55 1.99 10.18
C VAL A 139 -15.44 0.55 9.69
N TYR A 140 -14.84 0.34 8.53
CA TYR A 140 -14.65 -0.98 7.94
C TYR A 140 -13.20 -1.40 8.02
N LEU A 141 -12.98 -2.65 8.43
CA LEU A 141 -11.66 -3.29 8.49
C LEU A 141 -11.69 -4.60 7.70
N ALA A 142 -10.72 -4.77 6.80
CA ALA A 142 -10.39 -6.05 6.20
C ALA A 142 -9.38 -6.78 7.11
N THR A 143 -9.60 -8.06 7.39
CA THR A 143 -8.88 -8.76 8.45
C THR A 143 -7.98 -9.88 7.94
N LEU A 144 -6.96 -10.23 8.73
CA LEU A 144 -5.98 -11.27 8.40
C LEU A 144 -6.59 -12.67 8.28
N ASP A 145 -7.73 -12.93 8.90
CA ASP A 145 -8.48 -14.18 8.77
C ASP A 145 -9.55 -14.12 7.67
N ALA A 146 -9.36 -13.23 6.67
CA ALA A 146 -10.19 -13.05 5.48
C ALA A 146 -11.65 -12.68 5.76
N HIS A 147 -11.91 -11.82 6.74
CA HIS A 147 -13.20 -11.22 7.03
C HIS A 147 -13.22 -9.72 6.74
N VAL A 148 -14.40 -9.18 6.49
CA VAL A 148 -14.66 -7.74 6.58
C VAL A 148 -15.58 -7.51 7.77
N VAL A 149 -15.19 -6.59 8.65
CA VAL A 149 -15.99 -6.17 9.79
C VAL A 149 -16.40 -4.71 9.66
N ALA A 150 -17.61 -4.38 10.12
CA ALA A 150 -18.06 -3.01 10.29
C ALA A 150 -18.23 -2.70 11.77
N LEU A 151 -17.64 -1.60 12.19
CA LEU A 151 -17.70 -1.07 13.54
C LEU A 151 -18.53 0.23 13.55
N ASP A 152 -19.26 0.47 14.60
CA ASP A 152 -19.84 1.79 14.87
C ASP A 152 -18.73 2.81 15.11
N ALA A 153 -18.71 3.88 14.34
CA ALA A 153 -17.60 4.85 14.34
C ALA A 153 -17.47 5.62 15.67
N LYS A 154 -18.54 5.74 16.46
CA LYS A 154 -18.55 6.47 17.73
C LYS A 154 -18.10 5.59 18.90
N THR A 155 -18.39 4.29 18.85
CA THR A 155 -18.26 3.40 20.00
C THR A 155 -17.29 2.23 19.79
N GLY A 156 -16.92 1.93 18.54
CA GLY A 156 -16.12 0.75 18.18
C GLY A 156 -16.89 -0.57 18.27
N LYS A 157 -18.22 -0.53 18.53
CA LYS A 157 -19.04 -1.74 18.62
C LYS A 157 -19.13 -2.44 17.27
N LEU A 158 -18.91 -3.75 17.25
CA LEU A 158 -19.11 -4.58 16.07
C LEU A 158 -20.58 -4.57 15.64
N LEU A 159 -20.84 -4.15 14.40
CA LEU A 159 -22.17 -4.09 13.80
C LEU A 159 -22.45 -5.32 12.95
N TRP A 160 -21.49 -5.71 12.12
CA TRP A 160 -21.55 -6.94 11.35
C TRP A 160 -20.14 -7.47 11.06
N ASP A 161 -20.04 -8.77 10.83
CA ASP A 161 -18.84 -9.52 10.48
C ASP A 161 -19.18 -10.46 9.32
N ARG A 162 -18.37 -10.43 8.24
CA ARG A 162 -18.60 -11.24 7.04
C ARG A 162 -17.33 -11.94 6.61
N THR A 163 -17.38 -13.25 6.54
CA THR A 163 -16.36 -14.06 5.92
C THR A 163 -16.33 -13.78 4.42
N VAL A 164 -15.17 -13.44 3.90
CA VAL A 164 -14.90 -13.21 2.47
C VAL A 164 -14.40 -14.50 1.83
N GLU A 165 -13.50 -15.22 2.53
CA GLU A 165 -12.97 -16.49 2.07
C GLU A 165 -12.41 -17.29 3.27
N ASP A 166 -12.04 -18.55 3.03
CA ASP A 166 -11.46 -19.42 4.05
C ASP A 166 -9.95 -19.19 4.20
N TYR A 167 -9.53 -18.69 5.37
CA TYR A 167 -8.12 -18.45 5.65
C TYR A 167 -7.27 -19.72 5.64
N LYS A 168 -7.86 -20.90 5.91
CA LYS A 168 -7.15 -22.19 5.88
C LYS A 168 -6.66 -22.56 4.49
N LYS A 169 -7.30 -21.98 3.45
CA LYS A 169 -6.87 -22.13 2.05
C LYS A 169 -5.77 -21.12 1.66
N GLY A 170 -5.29 -20.32 2.58
CA GLY A 170 -4.24 -19.33 2.33
C GLY A 170 -4.74 -17.91 2.04
N TYR A 171 -6.05 -17.64 2.12
CA TYR A 171 -6.60 -16.30 1.93
C TYR A 171 -6.44 -15.46 3.20
N TYR A 172 -5.99 -14.23 3.06
CA TYR A 172 -5.98 -13.22 4.11
C TYR A 172 -6.08 -11.82 3.48
N MET A 173 -6.30 -10.78 4.27
CA MET A 173 -6.43 -9.42 3.75
C MET A 173 -5.57 -8.44 4.53
N THR A 174 -4.87 -7.56 3.81
CA THR A 174 -3.97 -6.55 4.39
C THR A 174 -4.29 -5.14 3.95
N LEU A 175 -5.15 -4.96 2.92
CA LEU A 175 -5.49 -3.66 2.33
C LEU A 175 -6.46 -2.86 3.21
N ALA A 176 -6.49 -1.54 3.03
CA ALA A 176 -7.62 -0.72 3.47
C ALA A 176 -8.80 -0.94 2.50
N PRO A 177 -10.03 -1.16 2.99
CA PRO A 177 -11.20 -1.26 2.12
C PRO A 177 -11.41 0.02 1.30
N LEU A 178 -11.68 -0.12 -0.01
CA LEU A 178 -12.17 0.98 -0.83
C LEU A 178 -13.69 1.09 -0.65
N VAL A 179 -14.17 2.23 -0.22
CA VAL A 179 -15.62 2.46 -0.10
C VAL A 179 -16.08 3.44 -1.16
N ALA A 180 -17.06 3.03 -1.96
CA ALA A 180 -17.70 3.88 -2.98
C ALA A 180 -19.11 3.40 -3.28
N LYS A 181 -20.04 4.34 -3.49
CA LYS A 181 -21.42 4.05 -3.89
C LYS A 181 -22.13 3.04 -2.97
N GLY A 182 -21.96 3.21 -1.66
CA GLY A 182 -22.55 2.33 -0.67
C GLY A 182 -22.02 0.89 -0.67
N LYS A 183 -20.86 0.64 -1.27
CA LYS A 183 -20.18 -0.67 -1.29
C LYS A 183 -18.82 -0.58 -0.62
N VAL A 184 -18.47 -1.61 0.14
CA VAL A 184 -17.14 -1.86 0.69
C VAL A 184 -16.45 -2.88 -0.20
N MET A 185 -15.37 -2.48 -0.86
CA MET A 185 -14.64 -3.30 -1.82
C MET A 185 -13.30 -3.72 -1.25
N VAL A 186 -13.00 -5.01 -1.35
CA VAL A 186 -11.76 -5.61 -0.88
C VAL A 186 -11.19 -6.56 -1.92
N GLY A 187 -9.88 -6.67 -1.95
CA GLY A 187 -9.17 -7.75 -2.60
C GLY A 187 -8.55 -8.69 -1.57
N VAL A 188 -7.83 -9.70 -2.01
CA VAL A 188 -7.19 -10.70 -1.14
C VAL A 188 -5.70 -10.77 -1.34
N SER A 189 -4.98 -11.08 -0.27
CA SER A 189 -3.59 -11.53 -0.23
C SER A 189 -3.54 -13.06 -0.29
N GLY A 190 -2.33 -13.62 -0.37
CA GLY A 190 -2.10 -15.07 -0.35
C GLY A 190 -1.65 -15.62 -1.70
N GLY A 191 -1.17 -14.77 -2.62
CA GLY A 191 -0.59 -15.22 -3.89
C GLY A 191 0.41 -16.34 -3.72
N GLU A 192 1.32 -16.21 -2.78
CA GLU A 192 2.39 -17.16 -2.43
C GLU A 192 1.89 -18.47 -1.78
N LEU A 193 0.59 -18.54 -1.44
CA LEU A 193 -0.07 -19.75 -0.95
C LEU A 193 -0.93 -20.40 -2.05
N GLY A 194 -0.81 -19.95 -3.30
CA GLY A 194 -1.52 -20.52 -4.44
C GLY A 194 -3.03 -20.29 -4.40
N ILE A 195 -3.48 -19.14 -3.94
CA ILE A 195 -4.91 -18.77 -4.00
C ILE A 195 -5.30 -18.33 -5.42
N ARG A 196 -6.57 -18.26 -5.70
CA ARG A 196 -7.12 -17.60 -6.89
C ARG A 196 -7.58 -16.20 -6.51
N GLY A 197 -6.83 -15.16 -6.92
CA GLY A 197 -7.10 -13.77 -6.57
C GLY A 197 -8.47 -13.28 -7.04
N PHE A 198 -9.01 -12.28 -6.33
CA PHE A 198 -10.27 -11.63 -6.69
C PHE A 198 -10.42 -10.25 -6.04
N VAL A 199 -11.38 -9.47 -6.53
CA VAL A 199 -11.97 -8.31 -5.87
C VAL A 199 -13.42 -8.62 -5.55
N GLN A 200 -13.86 -8.28 -4.33
CA GLN A 200 -15.24 -8.47 -3.88
C GLN A 200 -15.81 -7.17 -3.30
N ALA A 201 -17.06 -6.86 -3.65
CA ALA A 201 -17.83 -5.80 -3.04
C ALA A 201 -18.89 -6.38 -2.10
N LEU A 202 -19.06 -5.71 -0.98
CA LEU A 202 -20.10 -5.95 0.00
C LEU A 202 -20.98 -4.69 0.12
N ASP A 203 -22.28 -4.86 0.34
CA ASP A 203 -23.16 -3.75 0.73
C ASP A 203 -22.67 -3.14 2.06
N ALA A 204 -22.39 -1.85 2.09
CA ALA A 204 -21.78 -1.19 3.23
C ALA A 204 -22.64 -1.24 4.50
N ARG A 205 -23.96 -1.25 4.36
CA ARG A 205 -24.88 -1.26 5.48
C ARG A 205 -25.07 -2.65 6.09
N THR A 206 -25.16 -3.69 5.24
CA THR A 206 -25.55 -5.04 5.66
C THR A 206 -24.41 -6.07 5.63
N GLY A 207 -23.32 -5.77 4.93
CA GLY A 207 -22.21 -6.69 4.67
C GLY A 207 -22.58 -7.82 3.69
N GLN A 208 -23.75 -7.77 3.04
CA GLN A 208 -24.11 -8.79 2.06
C GLN A 208 -23.24 -8.67 0.80
N PRO A 209 -22.81 -9.80 0.20
CA PRO A 209 -22.08 -9.78 -1.06
C PRO A 209 -22.89 -9.10 -2.16
N ALA A 210 -22.28 -8.13 -2.87
CA ALA A 210 -22.85 -7.46 -4.03
C ALA A 210 -22.34 -8.08 -5.33
N TRP A 211 -21.03 -8.25 -5.45
CA TRP A 211 -20.37 -8.92 -6.57
C TRP A 211 -18.97 -9.42 -6.18
N LYS A 212 -18.46 -10.40 -6.93
CA LYS A 212 -17.07 -10.92 -6.84
C LYS A 212 -16.52 -11.11 -8.26
N THR A 213 -15.30 -10.62 -8.51
CA THR A 213 -14.62 -10.72 -9.80
C THR A 213 -13.25 -11.32 -9.60
N PHE A 214 -13.01 -12.49 -10.18
CA PHE A 214 -11.70 -13.16 -10.11
C PHE A 214 -10.69 -12.48 -11.02
N THR A 215 -9.45 -12.38 -10.56
CA THR A 215 -8.31 -11.85 -11.33
C THR A 215 -7.61 -12.93 -12.17
N VAL A 216 -7.90 -14.20 -11.90
CA VAL A 216 -7.47 -15.33 -12.72
C VAL A 216 -8.71 -15.96 -13.32
N PRO A 217 -8.87 -15.94 -14.67
CA PRO A 217 -10.07 -16.44 -15.32
C PRO A 217 -10.16 -17.97 -15.29
N ALA A 218 -11.37 -18.50 -15.11
CA ALA A 218 -11.66 -19.92 -15.25
C ALA A 218 -11.85 -20.30 -16.73
N PRO A 219 -11.77 -21.59 -17.09
CA PRO A 219 -12.03 -22.04 -18.44
C PRO A 219 -13.35 -21.52 -19.01
N GLY A 220 -13.28 -20.93 -20.22
CA GLY A 220 -14.41 -20.29 -20.88
C GLY A 220 -14.60 -18.80 -20.56
N GLU A 221 -13.91 -18.26 -19.57
CA GLU A 221 -13.85 -16.82 -19.32
C GLU A 221 -12.78 -16.16 -20.21
N PRO A 222 -12.95 -14.89 -20.63
CA PRO A 222 -11.93 -14.17 -21.40
C PRO A 222 -10.57 -14.17 -20.68
N GLY A 223 -9.49 -14.50 -21.42
CA GLY A 223 -8.12 -14.59 -20.87
C GLY A 223 -7.75 -15.97 -20.34
N SER A 224 -8.71 -16.91 -20.23
CA SER A 224 -8.43 -18.27 -19.74
C SER A 224 -7.47 -19.07 -20.63
N GLU A 225 -7.42 -18.76 -21.91
CA GLU A 225 -6.50 -19.35 -22.90
C GLU A 225 -5.02 -19.07 -22.58
N THR A 226 -4.74 -18.07 -21.75
CA THR A 226 -3.39 -17.69 -21.30
C THR A 226 -2.88 -18.51 -20.12
N TRP A 227 -3.71 -19.40 -19.57
CA TRP A 227 -3.37 -20.35 -18.51
C TRP A 227 -3.41 -21.77 -19.05
N LYS A 228 -2.37 -22.56 -18.77
CA LYS A 228 -2.29 -23.96 -19.24
C LYS A 228 -2.76 -24.94 -18.18
N GLY A 229 -3.57 -25.91 -18.61
CA GLY A 229 -4.08 -26.95 -17.72
C GLY A 229 -4.87 -26.37 -16.55
N ASP A 230 -4.57 -26.84 -15.35
CA ASP A 230 -5.22 -26.45 -14.10
C ASP A 230 -4.51 -25.30 -13.36
N SER A 231 -3.47 -24.69 -13.94
CA SER A 231 -2.70 -23.62 -13.28
C SER A 231 -3.53 -22.39 -12.87
N TRP A 232 -4.67 -22.18 -13.50
CA TRP A 232 -5.62 -21.13 -13.15
C TRP A 232 -6.24 -21.28 -11.75
N LYS A 233 -6.36 -22.51 -11.24
CA LYS A 233 -6.97 -22.80 -9.93
C LYS A 233 -6.17 -22.21 -8.77
N THR A 234 -4.86 -22.16 -8.94
CA THR A 234 -3.90 -21.69 -7.95
C THR A 234 -3.06 -20.53 -8.48
N GLY A 235 -3.63 -19.76 -9.43
CA GLY A 235 -2.90 -18.81 -10.27
C GLY A 235 -2.37 -17.55 -9.59
N GLY A 236 -2.64 -17.31 -8.31
CA GLY A 236 -2.20 -16.11 -7.60
C GLY A 236 -2.96 -14.87 -8.04
N ALA A 237 -2.28 -13.90 -8.64
CA ALA A 237 -2.82 -12.60 -9.07
C ALA A 237 -3.62 -11.90 -7.96
N SER A 238 -3.10 -11.92 -6.75
CA SER A 238 -3.69 -11.35 -5.54
C SER A 238 -3.88 -9.83 -5.66
N VAL A 239 -4.83 -9.26 -4.91
CA VAL A 239 -5.12 -7.82 -4.87
C VAL A 239 -5.04 -7.37 -3.42
N TRP A 240 -3.85 -7.00 -2.98
CA TRP A 240 -3.58 -6.75 -1.55
C TRP A 240 -3.33 -5.28 -1.21
N ILE A 241 -3.50 -4.38 -2.19
CA ILE A 241 -3.48 -2.92 -2.02
C ILE A 241 -4.82 -2.32 -2.46
N THR A 242 -5.23 -1.25 -1.79
CA THR A 242 -6.46 -0.49 -2.05
C THR A 242 -6.48 0.07 -3.47
N GLY A 243 -7.60 -0.13 -4.17
CA GLY A 243 -7.82 0.42 -5.50
C GLY A 243 -8.09 1.91 -5.54
N SER A 244 -8.18 2.46 -6.75
CA SER A 244 -8.64 3.83 -7.05
C SER A 244 -10.03 3.81 -7.67
N PHE A 245 -10.75 4.93 -7.63
CA PHE A 245 -12.10 5.04 -8.23
C PHE A 245 -12.23 6.29 -9.09
N ASP A 246 -12.77 6.15 -10.29
CA ASP A 246 -13.15 7.28 -11.16
C ASP A 246 -14.69 7.43 -11.15
N PRO A 247 -15.23 8.41 -10.41
CA PRO A 247 -16.67 8.63 -10.35
C PRO A 247 -17.31 9.00 -11.71
N GLN A 248 -16.52 9.61 -12.61
CA GLN A 248 -17.03 10.03 -13.93
C GLN A 248 -17.23 8.84 -14.87
N LEU A 249 -16.33 7.85 -14.81
CA LEU A 249 -16.41 6.62 -15.61
C LEU A 249 -17.14 5.49 -14.88
N ASN A 250 -17.43 5.64 -13.60
CA ASN A 250 -17.96 4.61 -12.71
C ASN A 250 -17.09 3.35 -12.65
N LEU A 251 -15.75 3.54 -12.67
CA LEU A 251 -14.78 2.45 -12.71
C LEU A 251 -13.87 2.47 -11.48
N THR A 252 -13.68 1.31 -10.90
CA THR A 252 -12.61 1.08 -9.91
C THR A 252 -11.41 0.44 -10.60
N TYR A 253 -10.20 0.86 -10.23
CA TYR A 253 -8.95 0.36 -10.79
C TYR A 253 -8.16 -0.37 -9.73
N TRP A 254 -7.73 -1.59 -10.05
CA TRP A 254 -7.03 -2.46 -9.11
C TRP A 254 -5.76 -3.00 -9.76
N GLY A 255 -4.65 -2.88 -9.05
CA GLY A 255 -3.43 -3.57 -9.42
C GLY A 255 -3.47 -5.03 -8.98
N THR A 256 -2.90 -5.93 -9.76
CA THR A 256 -2.86 -7.35 -9.46
C THR A 256 -1.42 -7.84 -9.25
N GLY A 257 -1.26 -8.79 -8.35
CA GLY A 257 0.01 -9.39 -8.03
C GLY A 257 0.51 -10.38 -9.07
N ASN A 258 1.66 -10.95 -8.77
CA ASN A 258 2.33 -11.98 -9.55
C ASN A 258 1.46 -13.24 -9.73
N GLY A 259 1.83 -14.06 -10.69
CA GLY A 259 1.29 -15.41 -10.81
C GLY A 259 1.91 -16.35 -9.77
N ALA A 260 1.13 -17.25 -9.18
CA ALA A 260 1.64 -18.31 -8.32
C ALA A 260 1.88 -19.60 -9.16
N GLN A 261 2.95 -20.30 -8.89
CA GLN A 261 4.18 -19.93 -8.16
C GLN A 261 5.02 -18.94 -8.98
N TRP A 262 6.13 -18.39 -8.43
CA TRP A 262 6.88 -17.32 -9.12
C TRP A 262 7.47 -17.76 -10.47
N MET A 263 7.94 -19.00 -10.63
CA MET A 263 8.59 -19.45 -11.87
C MET A 263 7.61 -19.57 -13.03
N GLY A 264 7.74 -18.71 -14.03
CA GLY A 264 6.85 -18.65 -15.18
C GLY A 264 6.86 -19.88 -16.07
N ASP A 265 7.96 -20.65 -16.11
CA ASP A 265 8.06 -21.91 -16.86
C ASP A 265 7.17 -23.02 -16.27
N GLN A 266 6.77 -22.92 -15.00
CA GLN A 266 5.85 -23.85 -14.35
C GLN A 266 4.37 -23.51 -14.61
N ARG A 267 4.08 -22.33 -15.14
CA ARG A 267 2.73 -21.87 -15.55
C ARG A 267 2.78 -21.17 -16.91
N PRO A 268 3.04 -21.92 -18.00
CA PRO A 268 3.22 -21.34 -19.34
C PRO A 268 2.02 -20.52 -19.80
N GLY A 269 2.28 -19.47 -20.59
CA GLY A 269 1.30 -18.54 -21.13
C GLY A 269 1.45 -17.14 -20.48
N ASP A 270 0.67 -16.17 -20.96
CA ASP A 270 0.75 -14.78 -20.48
C ASP A 270 0.20 -14.60 -19.05
N ASN A 271 -0.64 -15.51 -18.59
CA ASN A 271 -1.25 -15.55 -17.24
C ASN A 271 -2.09 -14.30 -16.91
N LEU A 272 -3.03 -13.96 -17.81
CA LEU A 272 -3.97 -12.87 -17.56
C LEU A 272 -4.89 -13.22 -16.36
N TYR A 273 -5.14 -12.30 -15.44
CA TYR A 273 -4.76 -10.89 -15.37
C TYR A 273 -3.74 -10.65 -14.23
N SER A 274 -2.71 -11.49 -14.08
CA SER A 274 -1.60 -11.20 -13.16
C SER A 274 -0.81 -9.99 -13.64
N THR A 275 -0.11 -9.31 -12.73
CA THR A 275 0.78 -8.16 -13.00
C THR A 275 0.18 -7.09 -13.91
N SER A 276 -1.08 -6.79 -13.62
CA SER A 276 -1.94 -5.94 -14.45
C SER A 276 -2.61 -4.84 -13.63
N VAL A 277 -3.15 -3.84 -14.32
CA VAL A 277 -4.26 -3.05 -13.82
C VAL A 277 -5.54 -3.52 -14.48
N ILE A 278 -6.58 -3.75 -13.67
CA ILE A 278 -7.93 -4.08 -14.12
C ILE A 278 -8.90 -2.96 -13.77
N ALA A 279 -9.80 -2.65 -14.68
CA ALA A 279 -10.88 -1.68 -14.48
C ALA A 279 -12.21 -2.43 -14.31
N LEU A 280 -12.84 -2.27 -13.14
CA LEU A 280 -14.10 -2.92 -12.80
C LEU A 280 -15.21 -1.88 -12.68
N ASP A 281 -16.37 -2.15 -13.29
CA ASP A 281 -17.59 -1.38 -13.07
C ASP A 281 -17.96 -1.43 -11.58
N ALA A 282 -18.09 -0.27 -10.94
CA ALA A 282 -18.27 -0.18 -9.50
C ALA A 282 -19.61 -0.76 -9.01
N ASP A 283 -20.62 -0.81 -9.87
CA ASP A 283 -21.93 -1.34 -9.49
C ASP A 283 -22.03 -2.85 -9.63
N THR A 284 -21.41 -3.42 -10.67
CA THR A 284 -21.60 -4.82 -11.09
C THR A 284 -20.36 -5.70 -10.92
N GLY A 285 -19.17 -5.10 -10.73
CA GLY A 285 -17.89 -5.80 -10.73
C GLY A 285 -17.45 -6.27 -12.13
N LYS A 286 -18.22 -6.01 -13.20
CA LYS A 286 -17.84 -6.43 -14.54
C LYS A 286 -16.51 -5.79 -14.95
N MET A 287 -15.54 -6.61 -15.37
CA MET A 287 -14.30 -6.11 -15.95
C MET A 287 -14.58 -5.41 -17.28
N ARG A 288 -14.19 -4.14 -17.37
CA ARG A 288 -14.41 -3.28 -18.55
C ARG A 288 -13.15 -3.16 -19.38
N ALA A 289 -11.99 -3.15 -18.73
CA ALA A 289 -10.70 -3.03 -19.39
C ALA A 289 -9.58 -3.55 -18.49
N PHE A 290 -8.43 -3.80 -19.09
CA PHE A 290 -7.19 -4.12 -18.38
C PHE A 290 -5.98 -3.65 -19.19
N HIS A 291 -4.83 -3.59 -18.51
CA HIS A 291 -3.51 -3.50 -19.12
C HIS A 291 -2.54 -4.38 -18.32
N GLN A 292 -1.88 -5.32 -18.99
CA GLN A 292 -0.84 -6.16 -18.38
C GLN A 292 0.51 -5.47 -18.54
N TYR A 293 1.14 -5.09 -17.43
CA TYR A 293 2.42 -4.37 -17.43
C TYR A 293 3.58 -5.26 -17.88
N HIS A 294 3.54 -6.54 -17.51
CA HIS A 294 4.46 -7.56 -18.00
C HIS A 294 3.78 -8.95 -17.91
N TRP A 295 4.13 -9.84 -18.82
CA TRP A 295 3.50 -11.14 -18.97
C TRP A 295 4.36 -12.25 -18.38
N ASN A 296 3.73 -13.33 -17.91
CA ASN A 296 4.40 -14.55 -17.39
C ASN A 296 5.52 -14.21 -16.40
N ASP A 297 5.17 -13.42 -15.37
CA ASP A 297 6.12 -12.96 -14.35
C ASP A 297 6.93 -14.12 -13.76
N SER A 298 8.22 -13.91 -13.56
CA SER A 298 9.14 -14.86 -12.90
C SER A 298 10.02 -14.18 -11.85
N TRP A 299 9.70 -12.93 -11.49
CA TRP A 299 10.57 -12.08 -10.67
C TRP A 299 9.93 -11.70 -9.33
N ASP A 300 8.66 -12.11 -9.11
CA ASP A 300 7.85 -11.65 -7.98
C ASP A 300 7.53 -10.14 -8.07
N TRP A 301 7.31 -9.64 -9.29
CA TRP A 301 7.00 -8.22 -9.49
C TRP A 301 5.50 -7.96 -9.48
N ASP A 302 4.95 -7.91 -8.27
CA ASP A 302 3.58 -7.48 -8.04
C ASP A 302 3.32 -6.05 -8.57
N GLU A 303 2.31 -5.87 -9.40
CA GLU A 303 1.88 -4.55 -9.88
C GLU A 303 0.63 -4.06 -9.13
N VAL A 304 0.55 -4.34 -7.85
CA VAL A 304 -0.62 -4.13 -6.99
C VAL A 304 -0.85 -2.70 -6.57
N SER A 305 0.16 -1.81 -6.62
CA SER A 305 -0.05 -0.41 -6.25
C SER A 305 -1.17 0.20 -7.09
N ALA A 306 -2.17 0.78 -6.41
CA ALA A 306 -3.26 1.43 -7.11
C ALA A 306 -2.72 2.53 -8.04
N PRO A 307 -3.14 2.55 -9.31
CA PRO A 307 -2.76 3.61 -10.23
C PRO A 307 -3.22 4.97 -9.71
N ILE A 308 -2.39 5.97 -9.90
CA ILE A 308 -2.75 7.35 -9.54
C ILE A 308 -3.50 7.95 -10.72
N LEU A 309 -4.74 8.39 -10.48
CA LEU A 309 -5.57 8.98 -11.53
C LEU A 309 -5.24 10.46 -11.67
N MET A 310 -4.76 10.87 -12.85
CA MET A 310 -4.46 12.27 -13.10
C MET A 310 -4.61 12.59 -14.59
N ASP A 311 -4.66 13.88 -14.91
CA ASP A 311 -4.58 14.33 -16.28
C ASP A 311 -3.14 14.74 -16.60
N VAL A 312 -2.59 14.25 -17.71
CA VAL A 312 -1.26 14.59 -18.18
C VAL A 312 -1.29 15.23 -19.57
N GLN A 313 -0.35 16.11 -19.84
CA GLN A 313 -0.18 16.70 -21.16
C GLN A 313 0.77 15.85 -22.01
N ARG A 314 0.36 15.44 -23.20
CA ARG A 314 1.19 14.73 -24.17
C ARG A 314 0.83 15.14 -25.58
N GLY A 315 1.82 15.62 -26.33
CA GLY A 315 1.62 16.03 -27.72
C GLY A 315 0.53 17.09 -27.91
N GLY A 316 0.41 18.05 -26.99
CA GLY A 316 -0.60 19.12 -27.02
C GLY A 316 -2.02 18.67 -26.63
N ARG A 317 -2.20 17.45 -26.16
CA ARG A 317 -3.51 16.92 -25.69
C ARG A 317 -3.49 16.63 -24.20
N THR A 318 -4.60 16.85 -23.53
CA THR A 318 -4.86 16.38 -22.18
C THR A 318 -5.32 14.92 -22.24
N ILE A 319 -4.62 14.05 -21.56
CA ILE A 319 -4.92 12.62 -21.47
C ILE A 319 -5.36 12.30 -20.05
N LYS A 320 -6.56 11.75 -19.89
CA LYS A 320 -7.01 11.17 -18.63
C LYS A 320 -6.21 9.90 -18.36
N SER A 321 -5.27 9.96 -17.41
CA SER A 321 -4.27 8.91 -17.25
C SER A 321 -4.43 8.11 -15.96
N LEU A 322 -3.96 6.87 -16.04
CA LEU A 322 -3.49 6.04 -14.95
C LEU A 322 -1.96 6.13 -14.94
N VAL A 323 -1.38 6.57 -13.84
CA VAL A 323 0.08 6.60 -13.68
C VAL A 323 0.49 5.59 -12.62
N HIS A 324 1.45 4.74 -12.97
CA HIS A 324 1.89 3.65 -12.12
C HIS A 324 3.41 3.50 -12.15
N PRO A 325 4.11 3.86 -11.05
CA PRO A 325 5.50 3.45 -10.88
C PRO A 325 5.53 1.98 -10.49
N GLY A 326 5.83 1.13 -11.46
CA GLY A 326 5.76 -0.32 -11.36
C GLY A 326 6.90 -0.94 -10.57
N ARG A 327 6.64 -2.09 -9.93
CA ARG A 327 7.67 -2.90 -9.28
C ARG A 327 8.72 -3.38 -10.28
N ASN A 328 8.33 -3.57 -11.55
CA ASN A 328 9.20 -3.89 -12.67
C ASN A 328 10.24 -2.81 -13.04
N GLY A 329 10.21 -1.65 -12.37
CA GLY A 329 11.17 -0.56 -12.57
C GLY A 329 10.79 0.47 -13.63
N TYR A 330 9.61 0.38 -14.23
CA TYR A 330 9.10 1.36 -15.20
C TYR A 330 8.02 2.26 -14.59
N LEU A 331 8.06 3.53 -14.93
CA LEU A 331 6.99 4.50 -14.68
C LEU A 331 6.05 4.48 -15.89
N TRP A 332 4.86 3.93 -15.70
CA TRP A 332 3.85 3.74 -16.73
C TRP A 332 2.86 4.89 -16.75
N VAL A 333 2.50 5.33 -17.96
CA VAL A 333 1.42 6.27 -18.22
C VAL A 333 0.45 5.60 -19.18
N LEU A 334 -0.79 5.38 -18.72
CA LEU A 334 -1.84 4.73 -19.48
C LEU A 334 -3.03 5.68 -19.63
N GLU A 335 -3.73 5.65 -20.76
CA GLU A 335 -4.97 6.41 -20.97
C GLU A 335 -6.16 5.60 -20.49
N ARG A 336 -7.00 6.16 -19.57
CA ARG A 336 -8.21 5.53 -19.10
C ARG A 336 -9.44 5.98 -19.88
N LYS A 337 -10.23 5.02 -20.33
CA LYS A 337 -11.51 5.19 -21.03
C LYS A 337 -12.56 4.27 -20.42
N ALA A 338 -13.81 4.45 -20.78
CA ALA A 338 -14.92 3.66 -20.24
C ALA A 338 -14.75 2.13 -20.46
N ASP A 339 -14.20 1.74 -21.62
CA ASP A 339 -14.08 0.34 -22.05
C ASP A 339 -12.65 -0.03 -22.52
N ALA A 340 -11.65 0.80 -22.23
CA ALA A 340 -10.28 0.56 -22.64
C ALA A 340 -9.27 1.22 -21.71
N ILE A 341 -8.11 0.58 -21.55
CA ILE A 341 -6.90 1.18 -21.00
C ILE A 341 -5.85 1.14 -22.10
N GLY A 342 -5.46 2.33 -22.60
CA GLY A 342 -4.49 2.48 -23.68
C GLY A 342 -3.09 2.78 -23.18
N PHE A 343 -2.09 2.21 -23.85
CA PHE A 343 -0.69 2.56 -23.57
C PHE A 343 -0.37 3.96 -24.11
N VAL A 344 0.29 4.79 -23.32
CA VAL A 344 0.73 6.14 -23.71
C VAL A 344 2.25 6.21 -23.71
N ASP A 345 2.88 5.87 -22.59
CA ASP A 345 4.34 5.99 -22.40
C ASP A 345 4.78 5.11 -21.22
N ALA A 346 6.03 4.65 -21.24
CA ALA A 346 6.68 4.06 -20.07
C ALA A 346 8.19 4.31 -20.12
N LYS A 347 8.77 4.66 -18.96
CA LYS A 347 10.20 4.96 -18.83
C LYS A 347 10.79 4.25 -17.62
N PRO A 348 12.02 3.68 -17.72
CA PRO A 348 12.68 3.15 -16.55
C PRO A 348 12.95 4.29 -15.56
N TYR A 349 12.57 4.11 -14.30
CA TYR A 349 12.88 5.07 -13.24
C TYR A 349 13.98 4.57 -12.31
N VAL A 350 14.30 3.26 -12.38
CA VAL A 350 15.45 2.61 -11.74
C VAL A 350 16.16 1.69 -12.73
N LYS A 351 17.34 1.18 -12.36
CA LYS A 351 18.11 0.21 -13.16
C LYS A 351 17.27 -1.02 -13.47
N GLN A 352 17.12 -1.29 -14.75
CA GLN A 352 16.32 -2.38 -15.29
C GLN A 352 17.11 -3.15 -16.35
N THR A 353 17.17 -4.48 -16.25
CA THR A 353 17.96 -5.33 -17.15
C THR A 353 17.16 -6.42 -17.85
N VAL A 354 15.86 -6.51 -17.57
CA VAL A 354 14.99 -7.59 -18.07
C VAL A 354 14.30 -7.19 -19.37
N PHE A 355 13.74 -5.98 -19.44
CA PHE A 355 13.05 -5.51 -20.63
C PHE A 355 14.04 -4.98 -21.65
N THR A 356 14.07 -5.58 -22.83
CA THR A 356 14.92 -5.13 -23.95
C THR A 356 14.23 -4.06 -24.79
N LYS A 357 12.89 -4.15 -24.86
CA LYS A 357 12.05 -3.25 -25.65
C LYS A 357 10.62 -3.28 -25.16
N LEU A 358 9.88 -2.20 -25.38
CA LEU A 358 8.43 -2.14 -25.25
C LEU A 358 7.79 -1.98 -26.64
N ASP A 359 6.72 -2.71 -26.91
CA ASP A 359 5.90 -2.48 -28.11
C ASP A 359 5.33 -1.05 -28.04
N PRO A 360 5.52 -0.20 -29.06
CA PRO A 360 5.17 1.21 -29.00
C PRO A 360 3.64 1.48 -28.99
N ARG A 361 2.81 0.49 -29.28
CA ARG A 361 1.36 0.63 -29.30
C ARG A 361 0.70 0.05 -28.06
N THR A 362 1.25 -1.02 -27.52
CA THR A 362 0.65 -1.78 -26.43
C THR A 362 1.42 -1.69 -25.13
N GLY A 363 2.68 -1.26 -25.17
CA GLY A 363 3.58 -1.28 -24.01
C GLY A 363 4.06 -2.70 -23.62
N ARG A 364 3.66 -3.75 -24.37
CA ARG A 364 4.08 -5.12 -24.05
C ARG A 364 5.60 -5.25 -24.11
N PRO A 365 6.26 -5.74 -23.02
CA PRO A 365 7.70 -5.90 -23.00
C PRO A 365 8.16 -7.15 -23.77
N GLU A 366 9.32 -7.01 -24.44
CA GLU A 366 10.19 -8.10 -24.86
C GLU A 366 11.26 -8.30 -23.78
N TYR A 367 11.60 -9.55 -23.45
CA TYR A 367 12.55 -9.87 -22.38
C TYR A 367 13.93 -10.27 -22.93
N ASP A 368 14.96 -9.95 -22.16
CA ASP A 368 16.21 -10.72 -22.18
C ASP A 368 15.95 -12.04 -21.43
N GLU A 369 15.74 -13.11 -22.16
CA GLU A 369 15.44 -14.45 -21.61
C GLU A 369 16.57 -14.97 -20.69
N THR A 370 17.78 -14.41 -20.79
CA THR A 370 18.88 -14.73 -19.85
C THR A 370 18.68 -14.12 -18.47
N LYS A 371 17.71 -13.22 -18.32
CA LYS A 371 17.34 -12.53 -17.08
C LYS A 371 16.01 -13.01 -16.50
N LYS A 372 15.38 -14.01 -17.11
CA LYS A 372 14.12 -14.59 -16.64
C LYS A 372 14.39 -15.84 -15.81
N PRO A 373 14.12 -15.83 -14.50
CA PRO A 373 14.25 -16.99 -13.63
C PRO A 373 13.41 -18.18 -14.12
N VAL A 374 14.00 -19.36 -14.07
CA VAL A 374 13.37 -20.61 -14.45
C VAL A 374 13.76 -21.73 -13.48
N THR A 375 13.05 -22.84 -13.54
CA THR A 375 13.32 -24.03 -12.71
C THR A 375 14.74 -24.56 -12.93
N ASN A 376 15.41 -24.92 -11.85
CA ASN A 376 16.76 -25.52 -11.82
C ASN A 376 17.91 -24.63 -12.36
N LYS A 377 17.67 -23.32 -12.50
CA LYS A 377 18.72 -22.39 -12.93
C LYS A 377 18.67 -21.10 -12.13
N LYS A 378 19.78 -20.74 -11.48
CA LYS A 378 19.92 -19.45 -10.79
C LYS A 378 20.17 -18.33 -11.79
N ILE A 379 19.29 -17.35 -11.84
CA ILE A 379 19.35 -16.25 -12.81
C ILE A 379 19.35 -14.90 -12.08
N PRO A 380 20.33 -14.00 -12.39
CA PRO A 380 20.36 -12.65 -11.87
C PRO A 380 19.53 -11.70 -12.75
N PHE A 381 18.90 -10.69 -12.10
CA PHE A 381 18.07 -9.67 -12.75
C PHE A 381 18.05 -8.37 -11.94
N CYS A 382 17.74 -7.25 -12.59
CA CYS A 382 17.49 -5.96 -11.95
C CYS A 382 16.18 -5.35 -12.48
N PRO A 383 15.40 -4.69 -11.61
CA PRO A 383 15.57 -4.56 -10.16
C PRO A 383 15.38 -5.89 -9.42
N SER A 384 15.62 -5.96 -8.11
CA SER A 384 15.43 -7.15 -7.29
C SER A 384 13.96 -7.59 -7.25
N LEU A 385 13.65 -8.67 -6.53
CA LEU A 385 12.26 -9.10 -6.32
C LEU A 385 11.39 -8.02 -5.63
N TRP A 386 11.95 -7.16 -4.78
CA TRP A 386 11.24 -6.00 -4.23
C TRP A 386 11.07 -4.85 -5.23
N GLY A 387 11.65 -4.96 -6.42
CA GLY A 387 11.45 -4.02 -7.52
C GLY A 387 12.10 -2.67 -7.35
N GLY A 388 11.79 -1.79 -8.28
CA GLY A 388 12.15 -0.37 -8.23
C GLY A 388 11.44 0.37 -7.10
N LYS A 389 10.26 -0.06 -6.73
CA LYS A 389 9.53 0.19 -5.48
C LYS A 389 8.57 -0.97 -5.27
N ASP A 390 8.27 -1.25 -4.02
CA ASP A 390 7.21 -2.18 -3.65
C ASP A 390 5.89 -1.41 -3.40
N TRP A 391 5.04 -1.85 -2.49
CA TRP A 391 3.74 -1.24 -2.19
C TRP A 391 3.79 0.23 -1.70
N PRO A 392 4.84 0.77 -1.01
CA PRO A 392 4.76 2.12 -0.45
C PRO A 392 4.28 3.14 -1.49
N PRO A 393 3.13 3.81 -1.28
CA PRO A 393 2.54 4.64 -2.31
C PRO A 393 3.34 5.91 -2.59
N ALA A 394 3.44 6.22 -3.88
CA ALA A 394 3.88 7.51 -4.38
C ALA A 394 2.85 8.61 -4.08
N ALA A 395 3.20 9.89 -4.27
CA ALA A 395 2.27 11.00 -4.12
C ALA A 395 2.37 11.96 -5.31
N TYR A 396 1.23 12.51 -5.73
CA TYR A 396 1.14 13.49 -6.80
C TYR A 396 0.69 14.84 -6.25
N ASN A 397 1.40 15.90 -6.63
CA ASN A 397 1.02 17.26 -6.28
C ASN A 397 0.43 17.99 -7.49
N PRO A 398 -0.87 18.30 -7.51
CA PRO A 398 -1.52 18.92 -8.66
C PRO A 398 -1.07 20.36 -8.92
N LYS A 399 -0.49 21.05 -7.92
CA LYS A 399 0.01 22.42 -8.09
C LYS A 399 1.36 22.48 -8.81
N THR A 400 2.20 21.46 -8.62
CA THR A 400 3.50 21.37 -9.28
C THR A 400 3.47 20.49 -10.53
N GLY A 401 2.51 19.59 -10.64
CA GLY A 401 2.47 18.53 -11.66
C GLY A 401 3.50 17.42 -11.42
N TYR A 402 4.08 17.35 -10.22
CA TYR A 402 5.13 16.39 -9.90
C TYR A 402 4.59 15.16 -9.17
N LEU A 403 5.09 14.00 -9.61
CA LEU A 403 4.92 12.71 -8.93
C LEU A 403 6.19 12.41 -8.13
N TYR A 404 6.03 12.12 -6.85
CA TYR A 404 7.11 11.75 -5.94
C TYR A 404 7.09 10.25 -5.70
N ILE A 405 8.19 9.56 -6.03
CA ILE A 405 8.30 8.10 -6.01
C ILE A 405 9.33 7.69 -4.94
N PRO A 406 8.94 6.85 -3.94
CA PRO A 406 9.92 6.20 -3.06
C PRO A 406 10.51 5.01 -3.81
N SER A 407 11.77 5.08 -4.21
CA SER A 407 12.40 4.08 -5.07
C SER A 407 13.61 3.43 -4.44
N ASN A 408 13.99 2.28 -5.01
CA ASN A 408 15.20 1.53 -4.69
C ASN A 408 16.00 1.30 -5.98
N GLU A 409 17.04 2.06 -6.14
CA GLU A 409 18.01 1.96 -7.24
C GLU A 409 19.11 0.97 -6.84
N ASN A 410 19.85 0.45 -7.81
CA ASN A 410 21.05 -0.35 -7.58
C ASN A 410 20.88 -1.67 -6.81
N LEU A 411 19.66 -2.10 -6.55
CA LEU A 411 19.38 -3.38 -5.90
C LEU A 411 18.89 -4.38 -6.94
N CYS A 412 19.70 -5.41 -7.17
CA CYS A 412 19.41 -6.51 -8.08
C CYS A 412 19.10 -7.80 -7.33
N GLY A 413 18.43 -8.73 -7.97
CA GLY A 413 18.07 -10.02 -7.40
C GLY A 413 18.63 -11.20 -8.17
N SER A 414 18.52 -12.37 -7.60
CA SER A 414 18.67 -13.65 -8.29
C SER A 414 17.74 -14.69 -7.67
N LEU A 415 17.16 -15.54 -8.50
CA LEU A 415 16.29 -16.64 -8.06
C LEU A 415 16.76 -17.96 -8.67
N LEU A 416 16.71 -19.03 -7.89
CA LEU A 416 16.84 -20.40 -8.35
C LEU A 416 15.47 -21.07 -8.24
N GLY A 417 14.83 -21.35 -9.36
CA GLY A 417 13.53 -22.01 -9.38
C GLY A 417 13.61 -23.46 -8.91
N THR A 418 12.63 -23.89 -8.10
CA THR A 418 12.48 -25.25 -7.58
C THR A 418 11.04 -25.69 -7.74
N ALA A 419 10.79 -26.75 -8.51
CA ALA A 419 9.45 -27.31 -8.64
C ALA A 419 9.04 -28.01 -7.34
N LYS A 420 7.87 -27.63 -6.82
CA LYS A 420 7.25 -28.28 -5.66
C LYS A 420 5.78 -28.57 -5.92
N PRO A 421 5.24 -29.68 -5.40
CA PRO A 421 3.80 -29.90 -5.43
C PRO A 421 3.07 -28.82 -4.63
N TYR A 422 1.87 -28.49 -5.07
CA TYR A 422 0.97 -27.60 -4.35
C TYR A 422 0.39 -28.29 -3.11
N GLU A 423 0.39 -27.59 -1.99
CA GLU A 423 -0.33 -27.96 -0.78
C GLU A 423 -1.18 -26.78 -0.33
N GLU A 424 -2.50 -26.97 -0.23
CA GLU A 424 -3.44 -25.91 0.13
C GLU A 424 -3.09 -25.25 1.48
N GLY A 425 -3.08 -23.93 1.52
CA GLY A 425 -2.78 -23.13 2.71
C GLY A 425 -1.30 -23.08 3.10
N LYS A 426 -0.40 -23.67 2.32
CA LYS A 426 1.04 -23.63 2.58
C LYS A 426 1.79 -22.76 1.58
N LEU A 427 2.96 -22.28 1.98
CA LEU A 427 3.83 -21.46 1.15
C LEU A 427 4.30 -22.23 -0.10
N TRP A 428 4.06 -21.66 -1.27
CA TRP A 428 4.32 -22.26 -2.58
C TRP A 428 4.95 -21.26 -3.55
N LEU A 429 6.20 -20.89 -3.29
CA LEU A 429 6.93 -19.87 -4.03
C LEU A 429 7.48 -20.33 -5.39
N GLY A 430 7.74 -21.63 -5.57
CA GLY A 430 8.52 -22.13 -6.70
C GLY A 430 10.02 -21.86 -6.60
N THR A 431 10.48 -21.48 -5.42
CA THR A 431 11.89 -21.34 -5.01
C THR A 431 12.02 -21.62 -3.52
N GLU A 432 13.22 -21.90 -3.04
CA GLU A 432 13.52 -21.94 -1.60
C GLU A 432 13.93 -20.55 -1.11
N ILE A 433 13.60 -20.20 0.14
CA ILE A 433 13.97 -18.89 0.71
C ILE A 433 15.49 -18.67 0.67
N LYS A 434 16.30 -19.71 0.94
CA LYS A 434 17.77 -19.65 0.86
C LYS A 434 18.33 -19.40 -0.54
N ASP A 435 17.52 -19.63 -1.58
CA ASP A 435 17.88 -19.48 -2.99
C ASP A 435 17.46 -18.13 -3.58
N ILE A 436 16.83 -17.29 -2.76
CA ILE A 436 16.55 -15.88 -3.05
C ILE A 436 17.82 -15.08 -2.75
N GLY A 437 18.46 -14.58 -3.79
CA GLY A 437 19.68 -13.79 -3.67
C GLY A 437 19.43 -12.30 -3.92
N MET A 438 20.18 -11.46 -3.24
CA MET A 438 20.28 -10.03 -3.53
C MET A 438 21.71 -9.60 -3.73
N VAL A 439 21.90 -8.59 -4.57
CA VAL A 439 23.19 -7.96 -4.86
C VAL A 439 23.01 -6.46 -4.99
N VAL A 440 23.89 -5.70 -4.36
CA VAL A 440 24.01 -4.26 -4.65
C VAL A 440 24.90 -4.11 -5.89
N ALA A 441 24.49 -3.30 -6.86
CA ALA A 441 25.26 -3.09 -8.09
C ALA A 441 26.65 -2.53 -7.77
N ASP A 442 27.67 -3.03 -8.47
CA ASP A 442 29.06 -2.67 -8.24
C ASP A 442 29.30 -1.15 -8.28
N GLY A 443 30.08 -0.65 -7.32
CA GLY A 443 30.41 0.76 -7.19
C GLY A 443 29.28 1.68 -6.71
N SER A 444 28.10 1.13 -6.38
CA SER A 444 26.95 1.91 -5.93
C SER A 444 27.11 2.37 -4.49
N LYS A 445 26.81 3.64 -4.24
CA LYS A 445 26.91 4.28 -2.91
C LYS A 445 25.55 4.40 -2.21
N HIS A 446 24.44 4.17 -2.92
CA HIS A 446 23.09 4.31 -2.40
C HIS A 446 22.17 3.24 -2.96
N ILE A 447 21.06 3.01 -2.28
CA ILE A 447 19.98 2.11 -2.68
C ILE A 447 18.66 2.86 -2.72
N GLY A 448 18.25 3.43 -1.59
CA GLY A 448 16.99 4.16 -1.49
C GLY A 448 17.05 5.52 -2.15
N GLU A 449 15.94 5.92 -2.75
CA GLU A 449 15.77 7.24 -3.34
C GLU A 449 14.37 7.79 -3.07
N ILE A 450 14.24 9.12 -3.14
CA ILE A 450 13.00 9.82 -3.45
C ILE A 450 13.23 10.54 -4.75
N GLN A 451 12.42 10.24 -5.75
CA GLN A 451 12.48 10.86 -7.07
C GLN A 451 11.27 11.76 -7.28
N ALA A 452 11.46 12.92 -7.90
CA ALA A 452 10.37 13.76 -8.42
C ALA A 452 10.37 13.74 -9.94
N TRP A 453 9.20 13.47 -10.51
CA TRP A 453 8.98 13.41 -11.94
C TRP A 453 7.91 14.43 -12.35
N ASP A 454 8.23 15.31 -13.28
CA ASP A 454 7.24 16.15 -13.94
C ASP A 454 6.39 15.29 -14.88
N MET A 455 5.12 15.13 -14.54
CA MET A 455 4.25 14.23 -15.27
C MET A 455 3.83 14.77 -16.64
N ASN A 456 3.94 16.06 -16.89
CA ASN A 456 3.63 16.67 -18.18
C ASN A 456 4.79 16.50 -19.19
N THR A 457 6.02 16.58 -18.72
CA THR A 457 7.21 16.39 -19.57
C THR A 457 7.71 14.94 -19.55
N GLY A 458 7.36 14.17 -18.53
CA GLY A 458 7.89 12.83 -18.30
C GLY A 458 9.39 12.82 -18.02
N GLN A 459 9.91 13.88 -17.36
CA GLN A 459 11.32 14.01 -16.99
C GLN A 459 11.49 13.92 -15.47
N LYS A 460 12.56 13.29 -15.01
CA LYS A 460 13.00 13.34 -13.62
C LYS A 460 13.53 14.73 -13.33
N VAL A 461 12.95 15.43 -12.35
CA VAL A 461 13.28 16.81 -11.98
C VAL A 461 14.40 16.84 -10.94
N TRP A 462 14.25 16.02 -9.89
CA TRP A 462 15.26 15.86 -8.85
C TRP A 462 15.19 14.46 -8.22
N MET A 463 16.25 14.09 -7.52
CA MET A 463 16.27 12.91 -6.64
C MET A 463 17.08 13.18 -5.38
N ARG A 464 16.72 12.47 -4.29
CA ARG A 464 17.48 12.39 -3.04
C ARG A 464 17.82 10.93 -2.78
N THR A 465 19.05 10.66 -2.39
CA THR A 465 19.60 9.32 -2.21
C THR A 465 19.81 8.97 -0.74
N PHE A 466 19.68 7.71 -0.41
CA PHE A 466 19.92 7.15 0.93
C PHE A 466 20.77 5.88 0.80
N GLU A 467 21.68 5.67 1.76
CA GLU A 467 22.50 4.44 1.75
C GLU A 467 21.66 3.17 1.92
N SER A 468 20.64 3.22 2.81
CA SER A 468 19.69 2.13 2.98
C SER A 468 18.62 2.14 1.90
N HIS A 469 17.87 1.04 1.82
CA HIS A 469 16.63 1.01 1.04
C HIS A 469 15.61 2.03 1.55
N ASN A 470 14.66 2.41 0.69
CA ASN A 470 13.54 3.27 1.03
C ASN A 470 12.23 2.48 1.00
N TRP A 471 11.55 2.41 2.15
CA TRP A 471 10.25 1.74 2.32
C TRP A 471 9.16 2.71 2.82
N GLY A 472 9.33 4.01 2.54
CA GLY A 472 8.50 5.09 3.05
C GLY A 472 7.43 5.56 2.08
N PRO A 473 6.14 5.44 2.44
CA PRO A 473 5.08 6.13 1.75
C PRO A 473 5.28 7.65 1.75
N ILE A 474 4.78 8.31 0.70
CA ILE A 474 4.93 9.77 0.53
C ILE A 474 3.59 10.49 0.71
N LEU A 475 3.64 11.66 1.35
CA LEU A 475 2.59 12.66 1.44
C LEU A 475 3.08 13.97 0.81
N THR A 476 2.23 14.67 0.08
CA THR A 476 2.51 16.05 -0.35
C THR A 476 1.38 17.01 0.06
N THR A 477 1.69 18.29 0.18
CA THR A 477 0.76 19.31 0.68
C THR A 477 0.58 20.47 -0.30
N GLY A 478 -0.48 21.26 -0.10
CA GLY A 478 -0.79 22.45 -0.88
C GLY A 478 0.30 23.52 -0.84
N SER A 479 1.08 23.55 0.23
CA SER A 479 2.24 24.43 0.39
C SER A 479 3.48 23.97 -0.38
N GLY A 480 3.43 22.80 -1.05
CA GLY A 480 4.54 22.26 -1.82
C GLY A 480 5.54 21.44 -1.01
N LEU A 481 5.22 21.05 0.23
CA LEU A 481 6.05 20.16 1.02
C LEU A 481 5.84 18.70 0.61
N VAL A 482 6.90 17.88 0.74
CA VAL A 482 6.90 16.44 0.59
C VAL A 482 7.37 15.82 1.89
N PHE A 483 6.52 14.98 2.50
CA PHE A 483 6.84 14.25 3.72
C PHE A 483 7.10 12.77 3.40
N ALA A 484 8.19 12.22 3.92
CA ALA A 484 8.58 10.82 3.76
C ALA A 484 9.43 10.32 4.93
N GLY A 485 9.39 9.01 5.14
CA GLY A 485 10.30 8.25 6.00
C GLY A 485 10.85 7.05 5.23
N GLY A 486 10.94 5.88 5.87
CA GLY A 486 11.17 4.58 5.20
C GLY A 486 12.60 4.13 5.11
N THR A 487 13.54 4.88 5.66
CA THR A 487 14.94 4.49 5.79
C THR A 487 15.24 3.94 7.20
N ASN A 488 16.30 3.13 7.33
CA ASN A 488 16.69 2.49 8.58
C ASN A 488 17.18 3.45 9.69
N ASP A 489 17.42 4.71 9.32
CA ASP A 489 17.84 5.77 10.26
C ASP A 489 16.69 6.36 11.09
N ARG A 490 15.43 5.94 10.81
CA ARG A 490 14.22 6.27 11.57
C ARG A 490 13.77 7.74 11.48
N TYR A 491 14.27 8.50 10.51
CA TYR A 491 13.87 9.89 10.36
C TYR A 491 12.58 10.03 9.53
N PHE A 492 11.64 10.80 10.06
CA PHE A 492 10.57 11.40 9.28
C PHE A 492 11.06 12.76 8.78
N ARG A 493 10.93 13.03 7.48
CA ARG A 493 11.53 14.19 6.81
C ARG A 493 10.51 15.00 6.06
N ALA A 494 10.76 16.30 5.94
CA ALA A 494 10.08 17.18 5.00
C ALA A 494 11.10 17.74 3.99
N PHE A 495 10.70 17.75 2.73
CA PHE A 495 11.49 18.29 1.61
C PHE A 495 10.70 19.40 0.91
N ASP A 496 11.41 20.35 0.31
CA ASP A 496 10.85 21.21 -0.71
C ASP A 496 10.47 20.39 -1.95
N GLY A 497 9.20 20.41 -2.33
CA GLY A 497 8.70 19.59 -3.43
C GLY A 497 9.25 19.98 -4.80
N LYS A 498 9.69 21.22 -5.00
CA LYS A 498 10.24 21.69 -6.28
C LYS A 498 11.72 21.34 -6.45
N THR A 499 12.49 21.40 -5.36
CA THR A 499 13.94 21.27 -5.39
C THR A 499 14.47 19.97 -4.76
N GLY A 500 13.65 19.30 -3.95
CA GLY A 500 14.04 18.16 -3.13
C GLY A 500 14.94 18.53 -1.95
N GLU A 501 15.13 19.82 -1.65
CA GLU A 501 15.94 20.23 -0.50
C GLU A 501 15.33 19.76 0.82
N PRO A 502 16.11 19.12 1.73
CA PRO A 502 15.63 18.73 3.04
C PRO A 502 15.47 19.97 3.92
N LEU A 503 14.24 20.20 4.41
CA LEU A 503 13.88 21.36 5.22
C LEU A 503 13.72 21.04 6.69
N TRP A 504 13.40 19.78 7.02
CA TRP A 504 13.15 19.36 8.39
C TRP A 504 13.27 17.84 8.50
N GLN A 505 13.62 17.36 9.70
CA GLN A 505 13.61 15.95 10.04
C GLN A 505 13.39 15.74 11.54
N TRP A 506 12.74 14.63 11.89
CA TRP A 506 12.53 14.19 13.26
C TRP A 506 12.79 12.69 13.39
N ARG A 507 13.59 12.30 14.37
CA ARG A 507 13.92 10.88 14.62
C ARG A 507 12.83 10.25 15.48
N THR A 508 12.17 9.20 14.97
CA THR A 508 11.12 8.47 15.67
C THR A 508 11.68 7.27 16.46
N ASN A 509 10.81 6.59 17.22
CA ASN A 509 11.18 5.39 18.01
C ASN A 509 11.61 4.21 17.13
N SER A 510 11.06 4.09 15.93
CA SER A 510 11.23 2.98 14.98
C SER A 510 11.32 3.51 13.55
N GLY A 511 11.60 2.64 12.58
CA GLY A 511 11.49 2.98 11.15
C GLY A 511 10.06 3.30 10.76
N ILE A 512 9.89 4.11 9.70
CA ILE A 512 8.58 4.60 9.27
C ILE A 512 8.15 3.86 8.00
N THR A 513 7.20 2.95 8.15
CA THR A 513 6.53 2.28 7.04
C THR A 513 5.06 2.71 6.91
N GLY A 514 4.57 3.51 7.87
CA GLY A 514 3.21 4.05 7.88
C GLY A 514 2.98 5.10 6.81
N VAL A 515 1.80 5.07 6.20
CA VAL A 515 1.37 6.09 5.25
C VAL A 515 1.06 7.39 6.01
N PRO A 516 1.75 8.52 5.71
CA PRO A 516 1.46 9.77 6.40
C PRO A 516 0.16 10.43 5.91
N SER A 517 -0.49 11.19 6.79
CA SER A 517 -1.66 12.02 6.48
C SER A 517 -1.51 13.44 7.02
N SER A 518 -2.28 14.39 6.47
CA SER A 518 -2.35 15.76 6.99
C SER A 518 -3.81 16.20 7.09
N PHE A 519 -4.16 16.80 8.22
CA PHE A 519 -5.50 17.19 8.59
C PHE A 519 -5.48 18.49 9.42
N ALA A 520 -6.64 19.06 9.71
CA ALA A 520 -6.73 20.19 10.62
C ALA A 520 -7.82 20.00 11.67
N VAL A 521 -7.60 20.54 12.88
CA VAL A 521 -8.58 20.63 13.96
C VAL A 521 -8.49 22.03 14.56
N ASP A 522 -9.62 22.66 14.76
CA ASP A 522 -9.72 24.03 15.30
C ASP A 522 -8.79 25.03 14.59
N GLY A 523 -8.68 24.92 13.26
CA GLY A 523 -7.86 25.79 12.43
C GLY A 523 -6.35 25.58 12.56
N VAL A 524 -5.90 24.50 13.19
CA VAL A 524 -4.48 24.09 13.28
C VAL A 524 -4.24 22.90 12.37
N GLN A 525 -3.27 23.00 11.47
CA GLN A 525 -2.82 21.90 10.62
C GLN A 525 -1.88 20.97 11.37
N TYR A 526 -2.08 19.67 11.18
CA TYR A 526 -1.26 18.59 11.69
C TYR A 526 -0.75 17.69 10.56
N VAL A 527 0.37 17.05 10.81
CA VAL A 527 0.89 15.93 10.02
C VAL A 527 1.01 14.72 10.93
N ALA A 528 0.46 13.59 10.54
CA ALA A 528 0.48 12.36 11.33
C ALA A 528 1.08 11.20 10.56
N VAL A 529 1.79 10.31 11.27
CA VAL A 529 2.38 9.09 10.70
C VAL A 529 2.51 8.03 11.78
N GLN A 530 2.41 6.75 11.39
CA GLN A 530 2.80 5.63 12.22
C GLN A 530 4.28 5.28 11.97
N SER A 531 5.04 5.09 13.04
CA SER A 531 6.32 4.41 13.00
C SER A 531 6.19 2.99 13.55
N GLY A 532 6.87 2.05 12.93
CA GLY A 532 6.85 0.63 13.29
C GLY A 532 7.54 -0.15 12.18
N TRP A 533 8.80 -0.53 12.41
CA TRP A 533 9.58 -1.32 11.46
C TRP A 533 9.17 -2.78 11.53
N GLY A 534 9.15 -3.46 10.41
CA GLY A 534 8.78 -4.87 10.34
C GLY A 534 8.52 -5.33 8.92
N VAL A 535 8.03 -6.54 8.76
CA VAL A 535 7.67 -7.16 7.49
C VAL A 535 8.82 -7.06 6.47
N ASP A 536 8.56 -6.66 5.25
CA ASP A 536 9.58 -6.63 4.17
C ASP A 536 10.65 -5.58 4.36
N ALA A 537 10.34 -4.45 4.99
CA ALA A 537 11.35 -3.46 5.33
C ALA A 537 12.45 -4.05 6.23
N GLN A 538 12.07 -4.88 7.19
CA GLN A 538 13.02 -5.59 8.06
C GLN A 538 13.73 -6.73 7.33
N ARG A 539 13.02 -7.50 6.50
CA ARG A 539 13.61 -8.60 5.72
C ARG A 539 14.66 -8.07 4.74
N MET A 540 14.35 -6.97 4.05
CA MET A 540 15.28 -6.30 3.15
C MET A 540 16.50 -5.75 3.91
N GLN A 541 16.30 -5.16 5.10
CA GLN A 541 17.42 -4.71 5.92
C GLN A 541 18.35 -5.87 6.31
N GLY A 542 17.80 -7.00 6.73
CA GLY A 542 18.59 -8.19 7.05
C GLY A 542 19.43 -8.67 5.87
N ALA A 543 18.83 -8.75 4.67
CA ALA A 543 19.55 -9.13 3.47
C ALA A 543 20.65 -8.12 3.06
N LEU A 544 20.43 -6.84 3.27
CA LEU A 544 21.46 -5.80 3.03
C LEU A 544 22.59 -5.88 4.06
N ASP A 545 22.27 -6.18 5.31
CA ASP A 545 23.26 -6.39 6.36
C ASP A 545 24.17 -7.59 6.04
N ASP A 546 23.59 -8.70 5.56
CA ASP A 546 24.35 -9.88 5.13
C ASP A 546 25.31 -9.53 3.97
N ILE A 547 24.85 -8.78 2.96
CA ILE A 547 25.69 -8.35 1.83
C ILE A 547 26.84 -7.46 2.29
N ARG A 548 26.61 -6.57 3.24
CA ARG A 548 27.58 -5.56 3.72
C ARG A 548 28.45 -6.03 4.87
N GLY A 549 28.18 -7.20 5.44
CA GLY A 549 28.81 -7.66 6.69
C GLY A 549 28.51 -6.72 7.87
N ALA A 550 27.31 -6.13 7.89
CA ALA A 550 26.84 -5.17 8.88
C ALA A 550 25.77 -5.79 9.80
N LYS A 551 25.44 -5.08 10.85
CA LYS A 551 24.28 -5.39 11.69
C LYS A 551 23.58 -4.08 12.04
N THR A 552 22.42 -3.88 11.43
CA THR A 552 21.60 -2.68 11.65
C THR A 552 20.44 -3.02 12.58
N ASP A 553 20.42 -2.40 13.75
CA ASP A 553 19.32 -2.54 14.71
C ASP A 553 18.33 -1.40 14.51
N VAL A 554 17.16 -1.70 13.91
CA VAL A 554 16.02 -0.79 13.87
C VAL A 554 15.01 -1.27 14.91
N PRO A 555 14.83 -0.55 16.03
CA PRO A 555 13.92 -0.96 17.09
C PRO A 555 12.50 -1.18 16.54
N GLN A 556 11.86 -2.26 16.95
CA GLN A 556 10.45 -2.50 16.70
C GLN A 556 9.57 -1.79 17.73
N GLY A 557 8.32 -1.55 17.38
CA GLY A 557 7.34 -0.94 18.26
C GLY A 557 6.53 0.14 17.55
N GLY A 558 5.20 0.01 17.59
CA GLY A 558 4.28 0.90 16.92
C GLY A 558 3.96 2.15 17.72
N VAL A 559 4.19 3.31 17.14
CA VAL A 559 3.82 4.61 17.71
C VAL A 559 3.18 5.49 16.64
N ILE A 560 2.05 6.09 16.96
CA ILE A 560 1.42 7.16 16.19
C ILE A 560 2.09 8.47 16.62
N TRP A 561 2.64 9.20 15.66
CA TRP A 561 3.24 10.51 15.86
C TRP A 561 2.36 11.56 15.19
N VAL A 562 2.06 12.64 15.91
CA VAL A 562 1.36 13.80 15.36
C VAL A 562 2.16 15.06 15.61
N PHE A 563 2.39 15.81 14.54
CA PHE A 563 3.23 16.98 14.50
C PHE A 563 2.41 18.23 14.18
N ALA A 564 2.77 19.35 14.76
CA ALA A 564 2.29 20.69 14.41
C ALA A 564 3.41 21.71 14.56
N VAL A 565 3.26 22.88 13.94
CA VAL A 565 4.19 24.00 14.13
C VAL A 565 4.01 24.54 15.54
N LYS A 566 5.14 24.65 16.27
CA LYS A 566 5.16 25.26 17.62
C LYS A 566 4.65 26.71 17.51
N ARG A 567 3.62 27.03 18.29
CA ARG A 567 3.09 28.39 18.42
C ARG A 567 3.89 29.18 19.44
#